data_8b2cb11aeb3d9206000e8bf9cf1894e9
#
_entry.id   8b2cb11aeb3d9206000e8bf9cf1894e9
#
_cell.length_a   1.000
_cell.length_b   1.000
_cell.length_c   1.000
_cell.angle_alpha   90.00
_cell.angle_beta   90.00
_cell.angle_gamma   90.00
#
_symmetry.space_group_name_H-M   'P 1'
#
loop_
_entity.id
_entity.type
_entity.pdbx_description
1 polymer ?
#
loop_
_entity_poly.entity_id
_entity_poly.type
_entity_poly.pdbx_seq_one_letter_code
_entity_poly.pdbx_strand_id
1 'polypeptide(L)'
;MLIEEGIEGWKEYELELMRDKKDNVVVVCPIENVDPVGVHTGDSITVAPVFTLTDREYQKLRDIGIAIIRGVGVDTGGCNIQFAINPNTGRIIVIEMNPRVSRSSALASKATGFPIAKIATKLALGYTLDEIQNDITQSTPASFEPTIDYVVTKVPRFAFEKFPGADPTLTTSMKSVGEAMALAGNFQESLGKAMRSIDKRHMASTGTATSLTYRKSSSCWKPSRCRPSIVICRSSAPCGEAPPNSQIFDATKIDPWFIRQFVLINETALEIKEASKLSRKLLKKAKLAGLSDLRSHTCATWATKAKTRSANCVGRMIFVRFSRRSIPALPNSTRSRRTITPAMRTKVNCVRVSVKP
;
A
#
# COMPACT_ATOMS: atom_id res chain seq x y z
N MET A 1 -36.11 -5.62 6.26
CA MET A 1 -34.88 -5.90 7.02
C MET A 1 -34.03 -6.81 6.16
N LEU A 2 -32.78 -6.44 5.88
CA LEU A 2 -31.81 -7.26 5.16
C LEU A 2 -31.08 -8.15 6.17
N ILE A 3 -30.98 -9.44 5.87
CA ILE A 3 -30.26 -10.43 6.71
C ILE A 3 -29.22 -11.07 5.81
N GLU A 4 -27.96 -11.03 6.21
CA GLU A 4 -26.83 -11.53 5.44
C GLU A 4 -25.97 -12.46 6.29
N GLU A 5 -25.18 -13.32 5.64
CA GLU A 5 -24.18 -14.14 6.31
C GLU A 5 -23.03 -13.25 6.82
N GLY A 6 -22.62 -13.45 8.08
CA GLY A 6 -21.49 -12.74 8.64
C GLY A 6 -20.17 -13.28 8.11
N ILE A 7 -19.40 -12.45 7.39
CA ILE A 7 -18.10 -12.81 6.80
C ILE A 7 -16.95 -11.99 7.41
N GLU A 8 -17.14 -11.49 8.61
CA GLU A 8 -16.13 -10.71 9.31
C GLU A 8 -14.84 -11.50 9.51
N GLY A 9 -13.71 -10.84 9.27
CA GLY A 9 -12.39 -11.45 9.42
C GLY A 9 -11.93 -12.29 8.23
N TRP A 10 -12.74 -12.37 7.14
CA TRP A 10 -12.28 -12.97 5.90
C TRP A 10 -11.30 -12.04 5.18
N LYS A 11 -10.46 -12.60 4.33
CA LYS A 11 -9.56 -11.81 3.48
C LYS A 11 -10.37 -11.07 2.41
N GLU A 12 -9.97 -9.85 2.10
CA GLU A 12 -10.65 -9.02 1.11
C GLU A 12 -9.73 -8.68 -0.06
N TYR A 13 -10.27 -8.86 -1.27
CA TYR A 13 -9.58 -8.60 -2.53
C TYR A 13 -10.47 -7.81 -3.47
N GLU A 14 -9.85 -7.04 -4.34
CA GLU A 14 -10.55 -6.27 -5.36
C GLU A 14 -9.92 -6.55 -6.73
N LEU A 15 -10.75 -6.62 -7.75
CA LEU A 15 -10.30 -6.63 -9.14
C LEU A 15 -10.86 -5.41 -9.86
N GLU A 16 -9.98 -4.69 -10.52
CA GLU A 16 -10.35 -3.65 -11.47
C GLU A 16 -10.34 -4.25 -12.87
N LEU A 17 -11.52 -4.31 -13.51
CA LEU A 17 -11.69 -4.90 -14.83
C LEU A 17 -12.21 -3.86 -15.82
N MET A 18 -11.92 -4.10 -17.10
CA MET A 18 -12.53 -3.39 -18.21
C MET A 18 -13.04 -4.37 -19.25
N ARG A 19 -14.17 -4.04 -19.90
CA ARG A 19 -14.75 -4.81 -20.98
C ARG A 19 -15.25 -3.89 -22.07
N ASP A 20 -15.10 -4.33 -23.31
CA ASP A 20 -15.62 -3.65 -24.50
C ASP A 20 -16.79 -4.44 -25.15
N LYS A 21 -17.40 -3.81 -26.15
CA LYS A 21 -18.54 -4.37 -26.89
C LYS A 21 -18.20 -5.61 -27.72
N LYS A 22 -16.91 -5.89 -28.00
CA LYS A 22 -16.44 -7.13 -28.65
C LYS A 22 -16.13 -8.26 -27.64
N ASP A 23 -16.47 -8.05 -26.37
CA ASP A 23 -16.20 -8.97 -25.28
C ASP A 23 -14.71 -9.17 -24.94
N ASN A 24 -13.84 -8.25 -25.34
CA ASN A 24 -12.49 -8.22 -24.80
C ASN A 24 -12.55 -7.79 -23.34
N VAL A 25 -11.96 -8.60 -22.45
CA VAL A 25 -11.91 -8.30 -21.01
C VAL A 25 -10.46 -8.21 -20.55
N VAL A 26 -10.15 -7.18 -19.77
CA VAL A 26 -8.83 -6.93 -19.19
C VAL A 26 -8.96 -6.79 -17.68
N VAL A 27 -8.18 -7.57 -16.93
CA VAL A 27 -7.99 -7.34 -15.49
C VAL A 27 -6.83 -6.35 -15.34
N VAL A 28 -7.17 -5.11 -15.04
CA VAL A 28 -6.21 -4.02 -14.98
C VAL A 28 -5.31 -4.12 -13.76
N CYS A 29 -5.90 -4.45 -12.61
CA CYS A 29 -5.15 -4.51 -11.36
C CYS A 29 -5.86 -5.40 -10.32
N PRO A 30 -5.20 -6.42 -9.80
CA PRO A 30 -5.62 -7.07 -8.58
C PRO A 30 -5.11 -6.26 -7.38
N ILE A 31 -5.97 -6.06 -6.39
CA ILE A 31 -5.69 -5.29 -5.18
C ILE A 31 -6.03 -6.17 -3.97
N GLU A 32 -5.18 -6.14 -2.97
CA GLU A 32 -5.39 -6.84 -1.71
C GLU A 32 -5.53 -5.85 -0.56
N ASN A 33 -6.55 -6.04 0.28
CA ASN A 33 -6.74 -5.29 1.49
C ASN A 33 -5.99 -5.96 2.65
N VAL A 34 -5.17 -5.19 3.35
CA VAL A 34 -4.42 -5.69 4.52
C VAL A 34 -5.36 -5.91 5.70
N ASP A 35 -6.34 -5.04 5.86
CA ASP A 35 -7.39 -5.18 6.86
C ASP A 35 -8.44 -6.19 6.36
N PRO A 36 -8.96 -7.07 7.24
CA PRO A 36 -9.97 -8.06 6.85
C PRO A 36 -11.33 -7.42 6.62
N VAL A 37 -12.24 -8.19 6.02
CA VAL A 37 -13.65 -7.80 5.87
C VAL A 37 -14.23 -7.33 7.20
N GLY A 38 -14.95 -6.22 7.14
CA GLY A 38 -15.51 -5.49 8.27
C GLY A 38 -14.89 -4.13 8.50
N VAL A 39 -13.80 -3.81 7.81
CA VAL A 39 -13.26 -2.46 7.65
C VAL A 39 -13.54 -2.03 6.22
N HIS A 40 -14.10 -0.82 6.03
CA HIS A 40 -14.38 -0.29 4.70
C HIS A 40 -13.10 -0.23 3.86
N THR A 41 -13.15 -0.65 2.59
CA THR A 41 -11.98 -0.71 1.68
C THR A 41 -11.25 0.65 1.56
N GLY A 42 -11.99 1.76 1.61
CA GLY A 42 -11.41 3.11 1.65
C GLY A 42 -10.55 3.38 2.89
N ASP A 43 -10.83 2.71 3.99
CA ASP A 43 -10.15 2.85 5.28
C ASP A 43 -9.05 1.81 5.50
N SER A 44 -8.98 0.78 4.65
CA SER A 44 -7.95 -0.25 4.68
C SER A 44 -6.64 0.21 4.05
N ILE A 45 -5.54 -0.32 4.55
CA ILE A 45 -4.27 -0.32 3.81
C ILE A 45 -4.41 -1.32 2.66
N THR A 46 -4.14 -0.89 1.43
CA THR A 46 -4.22 -1.77 0.26
C THR A 46 -2.90 -1.89 -0.46
N VAL A 47 -2.69 -3.04 -1.08
CA VAL A 47 -1.47 -3.33 -1.83
C VAL A 47 -1.78 -3.88 -3.22
N ALA A 48 -0.89 -3.59 -4.16
CA ALA A 48 -0.86 -4.19 -5.47
C ALA A 48 0.60 -4.52 -5.82
N PRO A 49 0.89 -5.69 -6.42
CA PRO A 49 -0.03 -6.82 -6.67
C PRO A 49 -0.47 -7.52 -5.36
N VAL A 50 -1.32 -8.52 -5.48
CA VAL A 50 -1.73 -9.38 -4.36
C VAL A 50 -0.57 -10.26 -3.89
N PHE A 51 -0.47 -10.48 -2.57
CA PHE A 51 0.62 -11.25 -1.96
C PHE A 51 0.19 -12.58 -1.35
N THR A 52 -1.05 -12.65 -0.89
CA THR A 52 -1.52 -13.81 -0.10
C THR A 52 -2.50 -14.70 -0.86
N LEU A 53 -2.60 -14.53 -2.19
CA LEU A 53 -3.27 -15.46 -3.09
C LEU A 53 -2.25 -16.36 -3.78
N THR A 54 -2.62 -17.62 -3.94
CA THR A 54 -1.97 -18.51 -4.90
C THR A 54 -2.43 -18.15 -6.32
N ASP A 55 -1.64 -18.51 -7.34
CA ASP A 55 -2.03 -18.30 -8.73
C ASP A 55 -3.38 -18.98 -9.05
N ARG A 56 -3.60 -20.18 -8.54
CA ARG A 56 -4.88 -20.89 -8.71
C ARG A 56 -6.08 -20.13 -8.15
N GLU A 57 -5.93 -19.50 -6.98
CA GLU A 57 -6.98 -18.68 -6.39
C GLU A 57 -7.19 -17.41 -7.20
N TYR A 58 -6.11 -16.78 -7.63
CA TYR A 58 -6.17 -15.58 -8.47
C TYR A 58 -6.89 -15.86 -9.80
N GLN A 59 -6.58 -16.98 -10.49
CA GLN A 59 -7.27 -17.34 -11.71
C GLN A 59 -8.77 -17.57 -11.48
N LYS A 60 -9.16 -18.20 -10.36
CA LYS A 60 -10.58 -18.34 -10.01
C LYS A 60 -11.27 -16.98 -9.82
N LEU A 61 -10.62 -16.02 -9.16
CA LEU A 61 -11.17 -14.67 -9.01
C LEU A 61 -11.32 -13.98 -10.37
N ARG A 62 -10.38 -14.17 -11.28
CA ARG A 62 -10.45 -13.67 -12.66
C ARG A 62 -11.66 -14.23 -13.40
N ASP A 63 -11.82 -15.56 -13.38
CA ASP A 63 -12.93 -16.24 -14.04
C ASP A 63 -14.28 -15.76 -13.51
N ILE A 64 -14.41 -15.66 -12.19
CA ILE A 64 -15.62 -15.14 -11.55
C ILE A 64 -15.84 -13.66 -11.94
N GLY A 65 -14.80 -12.84 -11.90
CA GLY A 65 -14.88 -11.43 -12.27
C GLY A 65 -15.31 -11.22 -13.72
N ILE A 66 -14.77 -12.02 -14.65
CA ILE A 66 -15.15 -12.00 -16.06
C ILE A 66 -16.62 -12.44 -16.25
N ALA A 67 -17.05 -13.47 -15.54
CA ALA A 67 -18.44 -13.91 -15.57
C ALA A 67 -19.40 -12.83 -15.04
N ILE A 68 -19.02 -12.13 -13.97
CA ILE A 68 -19.81 -11.06 -13.36
C ILE A 68 -19.94 -9.87 -14.31
N ILE A 69 -18.85 -9.37 -14.89
CA ILE A 69 -18.90 -8.18 -15.75
C ILE A 69 -19.75 -8.45 -17.01
N ARG A 70 -19.72 -9.69 -17.51
CA ARG A 70 -20.59 -10.16 -18.58
C ARG A 70 -22.05 -10.25 -18.14
N GLY A 71 -22.32 -10.89 -16.99
CA GLY A 71 -23.66 -11.09 -16.47
C GLY A 71 -24.38 -9.81 -16.11
N VAL A 72 -23.66 -8.79 -15.61
CA VAL A 72 -24.21 -7.46 -15.33
C VAL A 72 -24.39 -6.65 -16.63
N GLY A 73 -23.71 -7.01 -17.71
CA GLY A 73 -23.87 -6.37 -19.02
C GLY A 73 -23.04 -5.09 -19.17
N VAL A 74 -21.94 -4.92 -18.43
CA VAL A 74 -20.98 -3.85 -18.69
C VAL A 74 -20.20 -4.18 -19.96
N ASP A 75 -20.39 -3.41 -21.01
CA ASP A 75 -19.80 -3.64 -22.34
C ASP A 75 -19.00 -2.45 -22.90
N THR A 76 -18.97 -1.34 -22.19
CA THR A 76 -18.29 -0.10 -22.62
C THR A 76 -17.58 0.61 -21.48
N GLY A 77 -16.89 -0.12 -20.61
CA GLY A 77 -16.24 0.54 -19.51
C GLY A 77 -15.56 -0.40 -18.53
N GLY A 78 -15.37 0.10 -17.32
CA GLY A 78 -14.71 -0.61 -16.26
C GLY A 78 -15.60 -0.81 -15.03
N CYS A 79 -15.20 -1.74 -14.20
CA CYS A 79 -15.83 -2.01 -12.92
C CYS A 79 -14.78 -2.39 -11.86
N ASN A 80 -15.18 -2.20 -10.61
CA ASN A 80 -14.51 -2.73 -9.44
C ASN A 80 -15.37 -3.88 -8.87
N ILE A 81 -14.75 -5.02 -8.61
CA ILE A 81 -15.43 -6.16 -7.99
C ILE A 81 -14.69 -6.50 -6.70
N GLN A 82 -15.43 -6.60 -5.60
CA GLN A 82 -14.90 -6.92 -4.28
C GLN A 82 -15.24 -8.37 -3.92
N PHE A 83 -14.24 -9.08 -3.42
CA PHE A 83 -14.32 -10.47 -3.03
C PHE A 83 -13.90 -10.68 -1.59
N ALA A 84 -14.60 -11.59 -0.91
CA ALA A 84 -14.14 -12.13 0.36
C ALA A 84 -13.73 -13.60 0.20
N ILE A 85 -12.59 -13.96 0.81
CA ILE A 85 -12.11 -15.34 0.82
C ILE A 85 -11.97 -15.82 2.26
N ASN A 86 -12.64 -16.92 2.58
CA ASN A 86 -12.49 -17.56 3.87
C ASN A 86 -11.06 -18.11 4.04
N PRO A 87 -10.29 -17.66 5.03
CA PRO A 87 -8.89 -18.07 5.19
C PRO A 87 -8.72 -19.55 5.53
N ASN A 88 -9.77 -20.23 6.04
CA ASN A 88 -9.70 -21.61 6.48
C ASN A 88 -10.20 -22.58 5.41
N THR A 89 -11.24 -22.22 4.67
CA THR A 89 -11.91 -23.12 3.71
C THR A 89 -11.63 -22.77 2.25
N GLY A 90 -11.12 -21.56 1.98
CA GLY A 90 -10.93 -21.05 0.62
C GLY A 90 -12.25 -20.72 -0.09
N ARG A 91 -13.40 -20.71 0.62
CA ARG A 91 -14.69 -20.30 0.05
C ARG A 91 -14.63 -18.84 -0.38
N ILE A 92 -15.05 -18.56 -1.60
CA ILE A 92 -15.08 -17.24 -2.21
C ILE A 92 -16.51 -16.71 -2.17
N ILE A 93 -16.67 -15.46 -1.77
CA ILE A 93 -17.93 -14.71 -1.84
C ILE A 93 -17.66 -13.42 -2.61
N VAL A 94 -18.59 -13.04 -3.48
CA VAL A 94 -18.62 -11.72 -4.11
C VAL A 94 -19.35 -10.78 -3.17
N ILE A 95 -18.69 -9.72 -2.73
CA ILE A 95 -19.28 -8.71 -1.84
C ILE A 95 -20.15 -7.77 -2.65
N GLU A 96 -19.56 -7.12 -3.65
CA GLU A 96 -20.26 -6.21 -4.54
C GLU A 96 -19.50 -6.00 -5.85
N MET A 97 -20.21 -5.47 -6.85
CA MET A 97 -19.66 -5.01 -8.10
C MET A 97 -20.10 -3.56 -8.34
N ASN A 98 -19.13 -2.70 -8.59
CA ASN A 98 -19.34 -1.29 -8.88
C ASN A 98 -19.14 -1.05 -10.39
N PRO A 99 -20.21 -0.96 -11.22
CA PRO A 99 -20.12 -0.82 -12.69
C PRO A 99 -19.80 0.62 -13.10
N ARG A 100 -18.74 1.18 -12.58
CA ARG A 100 -18.32 2.56 -12.78
C ARG A 100 -16.84 2.73 -12.47
N VAL A 101 -16.23 3.79 -13.01
CA VAL A 101 -14.92 4.26 -12.54
C VAL A 101 -15.05 4.75 -11.10
N SER A 102 -14.15 4.30 -10.24
CA SER A 102 -14.15 4.52 -8.80
C SER A 102 -12.84 5.12 -8.31
N ARG A 103 -12.71 5.30 -6.99
CA ARG A 103 -11.44 5.67 -6.34
C ARG A 103 -10.39 4.56 -6.54
N SER A 104 -10.81 3.30 -6.45
CA SER A 104 -9.94 2.14 -6.71
C SER A 104 -9.43 2.13 -8.15
N SER A 105 -10.25 2.53 -9.13
CA SER A 105 -9.84 2.67 -10.53
C SER A 105 -8.77 3.74 -10.72
N ALA A 106 -8.89 4.86 -9.99
CA ALA A 106 -7.85 5.91 -10.00
C ALA A 106 -6.54 5.42 -9.36
N LEU A 107 -6.65 4.62 -8.28
CA LEU A 107 -5.51 3.98 -7.63
C LEU A 107 -4.84 2.97 -8.57
N ALA A 108 -5.64 2.08 -9.18
CA ALA A 108 -5.17 1.08 -10.14
C ALA A 108 -4.47 1.74 -11.35
N SER A 109 -5.05 2.83 -11.87
CA SER A 109 -4.42 3.59 -12.95
C SER A 109 -3.06 4.15 -12.57
N LYS A 110 -2.91 4.68 -11.35
CA LYS A 110 -1.63 5.16 -10.85
C LYS A 110 -0.66 4.03 -10.57
N ALA A 111 -1.17 2.89 -10.07
CA ALA A 111 -0.36 1.73 -9.74
C ALA A 111 0.23 1.08 -11.00
N THR A 112 -0.57 0.90 -12.04
CA THR A 112 -0.18 0.17 -13.24
C THR A 112 0.30 1.05 -14.39
N GLY A 113 -0.06 2.33 -14.37
CA GLY A 113 0.12 3.24 -15.51
C GLY A 113 -0.98 3.09 -16.59
N PHE A 114 -1.93 2.17 -16.41
CA PHE A 114 -3.03 1.95 -17.34
C PHE A 114 -4.14 2.99 -17.11
N PRO A 115 -4.43 3.88 -18.09
CA PRO A 115 -5.30 5.02 -17.87
C PRO A 115 -6.78 4.64 -17.99
N ILE A 116 -7.34 3.98 -16.98
CA ILE A 116 -8.69 3.42 -16.96
C ILE A 116 -9.75 4.44 -17.43
N ALA A 117 -9.75 5.65 -16.89
CA ALA A 117 -10.77 6.66 -17.25
C ALA A 117 -10.69 7.08 -18.72
N LYS A 118 -9.47 7.25 -19.25
CA LYS A 118 -9.24 7.59 -20.66
C LYS A 118 -9.74 6.47 -21.58
N ILE A 119 -9.40 5.22 -21.23
CA ILE A 119 -9.81 4.06 -22.02
C ILE A 119 -11.32 3.87 -21.92
N ALA A 120 -11.92 3.96 -20.73
CA ALA A 120 -13.37 3.90 -20.55
C ALA A 120 -14.11 4.95 -21.41
N THR A 121 -13.59 6.16 -21.50
CA THR A 121 -14.15 7.19 -22.37
C THR A 121 -14.11 6.78 -23.84
N LYS A 122 -12.99 6.20 -24.31
CA LYS A 122 -12.89 5.71 -25.71
C LYS A 122 -13.84 4.54 -25.97
N LEU A 123 -13.97 3.60 -25.01
CA LEU A 123 -14.93 2.50 -25.13
C LEU A 123 -16.36 3.03 -25.25
N ALA A 124 -16.74 4.05 -24.46
CA ALA A 124 -18.04 4.69 -24.54
C ALA A 124 -18.29 5.39 -25.89
N LEU A 125 -17.24 5.85 -26.58
CA LEU A 125 -17.31 6.39 -27.94
C LEU A 125 -17.37 5.30 -29.02
N GLY A 126 -17.30 4.00 -28.64
CA GLY A 126 -17.44 2.88 -29.54
C GLY A 126 -16.16 2.21 -30.00
N TYR A 127 -14.98 2.68 -29.55
CA TYR A 127 -13.72 1.96 -29.74
C TYR A 127 -13.72 0.65 -28.95
N THR A 128 -12.86 -0.28 -29.37
CA THR A 128 -12.62 -1.54 -28.66
C THR A 128 -11.21 -1.59 -28.10
N LEU A 129 -10.95 -2.46 -27.11
CA LEU A 129 -9.66 -2.56 -26.41
C LEU A 129 -8.50 -2.91 -27.35
N ASP A 130 -8.78 -3.67 -28.40
CA ASP A 130 -7.82 -4.03 -29.44
C ASP A 130 -7.51 -2.89 -30.41
N GLU A 131 -8.41 -1.92 -30.56
CA GLU A 131 -8.21 -0.70 -31.38
C GLU A 131 -7.50 0.42 -30.62
N ILE A 132 -7.54 0.40 -29.28
CA ILE A 132 -6.94 1.43 -28.46
C ILE A 132 -5.47 1.08 -28.19
N GLN A 133 -4.57 1.99 -28.52
CA GLN A 133 -3.16 1.85 -28.20
C GLN A 133 -2.92 1.87 -26.70
N ASN A 134 -2.09 0.95 -26.20
CA ASN A 134 -1.66 0.92 -24.80
C ASN A 134 -0.67 2.07 -24.53
N ASP A 135 -1.03 2.97 -23.62
CA ASP A 135 -0.21 4.14 -23.29
C ASP A 135 1.13 3.78 -22.60
N ILE A 136 1.23 2.58 -22.01
CA ILE A 136 2.43 2.12 -21.29
C ILE A 136 3.48 1.62 -22.28
N THR A 137 3.08 0.67 -23.12
CA THR A 137 3.99 0.01 -24.07
C THR A 137 4.15 0.77 -25.37
N GLN A 138 3.13 1.53 -25.77
CA GLN A 138 3.02 2.24 -27.05
C GLN A 138 3.17 1.34 -28.30
N SER A 139 3.25 0.05 -28.11
CA SER A 139 3.43 -0.94 -29.19
C SER A 139 2.37 -2.04 -29.17
N THR A 140 1.66 -2.22 -28.06
CA THR A 140 0.59 -3.21 -27.89
C THR A 140 -0.78 -2.52 -27.77
N PRO A 141 -1.89 -3.22 -28.06
CA PRO A 141 -3.22 -2.69 -27.79
C PRO A 141 -3.54 -2.68 -26.28
N ALA A 142 -4.59 -1.96 -25.91
CA ALA A 142 -5.06 -1.87 -24.52
C ALA A 142 -5.72 -3.16 -24.02
N SER A 143 -5.93 -4.15 -24.90
CA SER A 143 -6.37 -5.50 -24.54
C SER A 143 -5.28 -6.33 -23.82
N PHE A 144 -4.02 -5.86 -23.80
CA PHE A 144 -2.96 -6.48 -23.01
C PHE A 144 -3.01 -6.01 -21.57
N GLU A 145 -3.07 -6.96 -20.65
CA GLU A 145 -3.09 -6.69 -19.21
C GLU A 145 -1.76 -6.09 -18.74
N PRO A 146 -1.81 -5.05 -17.91
CA PRO A 146 -0.58 -4.51 -17.32
C PRO A 146 0.02 -5.48 -16.30
N THR A 147 1.33 -5.58 -16.30
CA THR A 147 2.11 -6.32 -15.31
C THR A 147 3.04 -5.36 -14.57
N ILE A 148 3.19 -5.56 -13.25
CA ILE A 148 4.05 -4.72 -12.41
C ILE A 148 5.09 -5.59 -11.70
N ASP A 149 6.34 -5.11 -11.68
CA ASP A 149 7.49 -5.73 -10.98
C ASP A 149 7.89 -4.96 -9.70
N TYR A 150 7.00 -4.12 -9.22
CA TYR A 150 7.14 -3.30 -8.02
C TYR A 150 5.90 -3.44 -7.13
N VAL A 151 6.01 -2.94 -5.92
CA VAL A 151 4.91 -2.96 -4.95
C VAL A 151 4.35 -1.56 -4.78
N VAL A 152 3.03 -1.46 -4.85
CA VAL A 152 2.28 -0.25 -4.56
C VAL A 152 1.52 -0.43 -3.27
N THR A 153 1.66 0.52 -2.34
CA THR A 153 0.90 0.52 -1.09
C THR A 153 0.12 1.82 -0.97
N LYS A 154 -1.17 1.71 -0.72
CA LYS A 154 -2.04 2.83 -0.35
C LYS A 154 -2.26 2.81 1.16
N VAL A 155 -2.17 3.98 1.80
CA VAL A 155 -2.46 4.15 3.22
C VAL A 155 -3.51 5.25 3.36
N PRO A 156 -4.62 5.01 4.09
CA PRO A 156 -5.67 6.00 4.29
C PRO A 156 -5.22 7.14 5.23
N ARG A 157 -5.81 8.32 5.02
CA ARG A 157 -5.64 9.49 5.87
C ARG A 157 -6.93 9.72 6.65
N PHE A 158 -6.83 9.73 7.97
CA PHE A 158 -7.92 10.08 8.87
C PHE A 158 -7.69 11.47 9.47
N ALA A 159 -8.77 12.18 9.76
CA ALA A 159 -8.76 13.53 10.33
C ALA A 159 -9.47 13.60 11.69
N PHE A 160 -9.43 12.52 12.48
CA PHE A 160 -10.06 12.46 13.80
C PHE A 160 -9.63 13.60 14.72
N GLU A 161 -8.41 14.12 14.53
CA GLU A 161 -7.91 15.28 15.27
C GLU A 161 -8.68 16.56 15.00
N LYS A 162 -9.44 16.65 13.91
CA LYS A 162 -10.31 17.79 13.56
C LYS A 162 -11.74 17.64 14.04
N PHE A 163 -12.12 16.45 14.50
CA PHE A 163 -13.47 16.13 14.92
C PHE A 163 -13.48 15.56 16.34
N PRO A 164 -13.42 16.43 17.37
CA PRO A 164 -13.48 15.99 18.76
C PRO A 164 -14.76 15.18 19.02
N GLY A 165 -14.62 14.03 19.68
CA GLY A 165 -15.75 13.13 19.97
C GLY A 165 -16.09 12.13 18.86
N ALA A 166 -15.46 12.20 17.68
CA ALA A 166 -15.63 11.18 16.66
C ALA A 166 -15.03 9.83 17.11
N ASP A 167 -15.81 8.76 16.95
CA ASP A 167 -15.32 7.40 17.21
C ASP A 167 -14.27 6.99 16.17
N PRO A 168 -13.00 6.72 16.55
CA PRO A 168 -11.95 6.31 15.64
C PRO A 168 -12.01 4.83 15.27
N THR A 169 -12.96 4.06 15.78
CA THR A 169 -13.10 2.62 15.49
C THR A 169 -13.47 2.44 14.02
N LEU A 170 -12.67 1.72 13.26
CA LEU A 170 -12.95 1.42 11.86
C LEU A 170 -14.06 0.38 11.76
N THR A 171 -15.00 0.62 10.83
CA THR A 171 -16.15 -0.22 10.56
C THR A 171 -16.40 -0.31 9.06
N THR A 172 -17.54 -0.82 8.66
CA THR A 172 -18.00 -0.82 7.26
C THR A 172 -18.34 0.57 6.72
N SER A 173 -18.43 1.59 7.58
CA SER A 173 -18.62 2.99 7.20
C SER A 173 -17.27 3.67 7.00
N MET A 174 -17.06 4.30 5.84
CA MET A 174 -15.82 4.99 5.50
C MET A 174 -15.62 6.24 6.38
N LYS A 175 -14.42 6.33 7.00
CA LYS A 175 -14.01 7.45 7.88
C LYS A 175 -12.78 8.18 7.35
N SER A 176 -12.09 7.66 6.35
CA SER A 176 -10.93 8.31 5.75
C SER A 176 -11.33 9.53 4.92
N VAL A 177 -10.50 10.57 4.96
CA VAL A 177 -10.69 11.83 4.23
C VAL A 177 -9.76 11.95 3.02
N GLY A 178 -8.83 11.03 2.87
CA GLY A 178 -7.86 10.99 1.79
C GLY A 178 -6.94 9.78 1.91
N GLU A 179 -5.92 9.74 1.07
CA GLU A 179 -4.99 8.61 0.99
C GLU A 179 -3.62 9.04 0.50
N ALA A 180 -2.60 8.30 0.86
CA ALA A 180 -1.27 8.38 0.27
C ALA A 180 -0.92 7.07 -0.42
N MET A 181 -0.26 7.15 -1.56
CA MET A 181 0.21 5.99 -2.32
C MET A 181 1.71 6.08 -2.54
N ALA A 182 2.39 4.96 -2.43
CA ALA A 182 3.82 4.88 -2.70
C ALA A 182 4.19 3.59 -3.43
N LEU A 183 5.24 3.69 -4.24
CA LEU A 183 5.80 2.60 -5.03
C LEU A 183 7.20 2.28 -4.54
N ALA A 184 7.53 0.99 -4.45
CA ALA A 184 8.87 0.52 -4.09
C ALA A 184 9.14 -0.89 -4.60
N GLY A 185 10.35 -1.40 -4.40
CA GLY A 185 10.73 -2.75 -4.80
C GLY A 185 10.21 -3.86 -3.87
N ASN A 186 9.67 -3.51 -2.70
CA ASN A 186 9.06 -4.44 -1.75
C ASN A 186 8.00 -3.75 -0.88
N PHE A 187 7.20 -4.56 -0.17
CA PHE A 187 6.11 -4.06 0.65
C PHE A 187 6.58 -3.16 1.80
N GLN A 188 7.64 -3.53 2.51
CA GLN A 188 8.13 -2.77 3.66
C GLN A 188 8.57 -1.35 3.25
N GLU A 189 9.29 -1.24 2.12
CA GLU A 189 9.73 0.05 1.60
C GLU A 189 8.55 0.89 1.11
N SER A 190 7.59 0.30 0.37
CA SER A 190 6.42 1.02 -0.15
C SER A 190 5.53 1.51 1.00
N LEU A 191 5.27 0.66 2.00
CA LEU A 191 4.54 1.03 3.20
C LEU A 191 5.24 2.19 3.95
N GLY A 192 6.53 2.08 4.18
CA GLY A 192 7.32 3.13 4.84
C GLY A 192 7.28 4.46 4.09
N LYS A 193 7.30 4.43 2.75
CA LYS A 193 7.15 5.63 1.90
C LYS A 193 5.74 6.22 2.00
N ALA A 194 4.70 5.38 1.90
CA ALA A 194 3.30 5.82 1.99
C ALA A 194 3.02 6.46 3.35
N MET A 195 3.46 5.83 4.44
CA MET A 195 3.32 6.36 5.80
C MET A 195 3.99 7.73 5.98
N ARG A 196 5.14 7.97 5.33
CA ARG A 196 5.80 9.28 5.36
C ARG A 196 5.09 10.34 4.52
N SER A 197 4.34 9.92 3.51
CA SER A 197 3.61 10.83 2.62
C SER A 197 2.29 11.33 3.23
N ILE A 198 1.83 10.70 4.31
CA ILE A 198 0.67 11.18 5.06
C ILE A 198 1.08 12.44 5.81
N ASP A 199 0.39 13.56 5.52
CA ASP A 199 0.66 14.86 6.11
C ASP A 199 0.28 14.90 7.60
N LYS A 200 1.16 14.34 8.42
CA LYS A 200 1.15 14.48 9.88
C LYS A 200 2.54 14.93 10.31
N ARG A 201 2.68 16.21 10.67
CA ARG A 201 3.95 16.82 11.16
C ARG A 201 4.68 15.93 12.16
N HIS A 202 3.96 15.15 12.92
CA HIS A 202 4.51 14.31 13.97
C HIS A 202 4.97 12.92 13.51
N MET A 203 4.59 12.43 12.33
CA MET A 203 5.12 11.15 11.82
C MET A 203 6.48 11.31 11.14
N ALA A 204 6.79 12.50 10.65
CA ALA A 204 8.07 12.81 10.02
C ALA A 204 9.14 13.31 11.00
N SER A 205 8.74 14.04 12.06
CA SER A 205 9.68 14.80 12.91
C SER A 205 10.11 14.11 14.20
N THR A 206 9.33 13.17 14.71
CA THR A 206 9.71 12.44 15.92
C THR A 206 9.97 11.01 15.57
N GLY A 207 11.22 10.62 15.50
CA GLY A 207 11.71 9.28 15.24
C GLY A 207 11.27 8.22 16.24
N THR A 208 10.04 8.30 16.73
CA THR A 208 9.44 7.27 17.56
C THR A 208 9.14 6.05 16.70
N ALA A 209 9.70 4.93 17.10
CA ALA A 209 9.46 3.64 16.50
C ALA A 209 7.97 3.43 16.26
N THR A 210 7.60 3.04 15.05
CA THR A 210 6.29 2.46 14.79
C THR A 210 6.33 1.10 15.47
N SER A 211 6.07 1.07 16.78
CA SER A 211 5.79 -0.19 17.44
C SER A 211 4.37 -0.56 17.07
N LEU A 212 4.19 -1.74 16.54
CA LEU A 212 2.90 -2.42 16.54
C LEU A 212 2.54 -2.65 18.00
N THR A 213 1.95 -1.65 18.64
CA THR A 213 1.41 -1.84 19.97
C THR A 213 -0.05 -2.20 19.82
N TYR A 214 -0.34 -3.46 20.07
CA TYR A 214 -1.67 -3.90 20.42
C TYR A 214 -2.08 -3.13 21.70
N ARG A 215 -3.00 -2.19 21.56
CA ARG A 215 -3.64 -1.56 22.69
C ARG A 215 -5.02 -2.18 22.85
N LYS A 216 -5.12 -3.15 23.75
CA LYS A 216 -6.41 -3.53 24.33
C LYS A 216 -6.93 -2.28 25.03
N SER A 217 -7.99 -1.67 24.52
CA SER A 217 -8.63 -0.55 25.23
C SER A 217 -9.08 -1.05 26.58
N SER A 218 -8.41 -0.60 27.63
CA SER A 218 -8.75 -0.93 29.02
C SER A 218 -10.10 -0.37 29.47
N SER A 219 -10.74 0.44 28.62
CA SER A 219 -12.05 1.05 28.87
C SER A 219 -13.23 0.33 28.20
N CYS A 220 -12.99 -0.77 27.46
CA CYS A 220 -14.07 -1.49 26.81
C CYS A 220 -14.55 -2.64 27.69
N TRP A 221 -15.60 -2.39 28.46
CA TRP A 221 -16.28 -3.37 29.32
C TRP A 221 -16.89 -4.57 28.56
N LYS A 222 -17.10 -4.48 27.24
CA LYS A 222 -17.69 -5.57 26.43
C LYS A 222 -16.71 -6.01 25.33
N PRO A 223 -16.12 -7.22 25.42
CA PRO A 223 -15.16 -7.75 24.43
C PRO A 223 -15.72 -7.86 23.00
N SER A 224 -17.04 -7.97 22.86
CA SER A 224 -17.74 -8.16 21.58
C SER A 224 -17.90 -6.90 20.73
N ARG A 225 -17.54 -5.71 21.23
CA ARG A 225 -17.71 -4.43 20.53
C ARG A 225 -16.43 -3.68 20.21
N CYS A 226 -15.31 -4.10 20.76
CA CYS A 226 -14.02 -3.49 20.48
C CYS A 226 -13.26 -4.33 19.48
N ARG A 227 -13.32 -3.97 18.19
CA ARG A 227 -12.39 -4.52 17.21
C ARG A 227 -11.02 -3.88 17.42
N PRO A 228 -9.96 -4.68 17.61
CA PRO A 228 -8.62 -4.13 17.62
C PRO A 228 -8.25 -3.72 16.20
N SER A 229 -8.15 -2.43 15.94
CA SER A 229 -7.48 -1.91 14.77
C SER A 229 -5.98 -2.01 14.98
N ILE A 230 -5.22 -2.34 13.92
CA ILE A 230 -3.78 -2.08 13.94
C ILE A 230 -3.61 -0.56 13.96
N VAL A 231 -3.49 -0.04 15.15
CA VAL A 231 -3.01 1.31 15.33
C VAL A 231 -1.50 1.22 15.16
N ILE A 232 -0.98 1.67 14.02
CA ILE A 232 0.43 1.96 13.90
C ILE A 232 0.68 3.16 14.83
N CYS A 233 0.75 2.86 16.13
CA CYS A 233 0.82 3.89 17.16
C CYS A 233 2.24 4.43 17.30
N ARG A 234 2.28 5.75 17.46
CA ARG A 234 3.32 6.42 18.20
C ARG A 234 3.27 5.96 19.65
N SER A 235 4.13 5.08 20.08
CA SER A 235 4.36 4.95 21.48
C SER A 235 5.69 5.64 21.82
N SER A 236 5.62 6.58 22.76
CA SER A 236 6.78 7.05 23.51
C SER A 236 7.26 5.98 24.50
N ALA A 237 6.62 4.84 24.52
CA ALA A 237 7.06 3.70 25.31
C ALA A 237 8.32 3.07 24.69
N PRO A 238 9.28 2.62 25.49
CA PRO A 238 10.41 1.84 25.00
C PRO A 238 9.88 0.65 24.21
N CYS A 239 10.57 0.29 23.10
CA CYS A 239 10.26 -0.89 22.31
C CYS A 239 10.27 -2.10 23.27
N GLY A 240 9.09 -2.49 23.75
CA GLY A 240 8.88 -3.74 24.44
C GLY A 240 8.91 -4.90 23.44
N GLU A 241 8.98 -6.11 23.92
CA GLU A 241 8.84 -7.30 23.11
C GLU A 241 7.52 -7.23 22.34
N ALA A 242 7.59 -7.43 21.02
CA ALA A 242 6.39 -7.52 20.20
C ALA A 242 5.57 -8.74 20.66
N PRO A 243 4.24 -8.61 20.78
CA PRO A 243 3.41 -9.76 21.11
C PRO A 243 3.60 -10.87 20.08
N PRO A 244 3.44 -12.14 20.43
CA PRO A 244 3.51 -13.25 19.48
C PRO A 244 2.58 -13.03 18.29
N ASN A 245 3.01 -13.43 17.10
CA ASN A 245 2.25 -13.25 15.85
C ASN A 245 0.83 -13.82 15.92
N SER A 246 0.64 -14.92 16.64
CA SER A 246 -0.67 -15.54 16.88
C SER A 246 -1.60 -14.60 17.63
N GLN A 247 -1.14 -13.91 18.67
CA GLN A 247 -1.97 -12.95 19.40
C GLN A 247 -2.37 -11.75 18.55
N ILE A 248 -1.47 -11.29 17.67
CA ILE A 248 -1.79 -10.21 16.73
C ILE A 248 -2.84 -10.68 15.73
N PHE A 249 -2.67 -11.89 15.18
CA PHE A 249 -3.63 -12.49 14.26
C PHE A 249 -5.00 -12.69 14.90
N ASP A 250 -5.04 -13.26 16.10
CA ASP A 250 -6.29 -13.51 16.81
C ASP A 250 -7.07 -12.21 17.07
N ALA A 251 -6.34 -11.15 17.36
CA ALA A 251 -6.92 -9.85 17.65
C ALA A 251 -7.34 -9.07 16.40
N THR A 252 -6.62 -9.19 15.28
CA THR A 252 -6.79 -8.33 14.09
C THR A 252 -7.35 -9.07 12.90
N LYS A 253 -7.18 -10.38 12.84
CA LYS A 253 -7.46 -11.25 11.68
C LYS A 253 -6.72 -10.85 10.40
N ILE A 254 -5.68 -10.02 10.51
CA ILE A 254 -4.79 -9.68 9.40
C ILE A 254 -3.97 -10.91 9.03
N ASP A 255 -3.79 -11.13 7.73
CA ASP A 255 -3.03 -12.28 7.25
C ASP A 255 -1.63 -12.36 7.89
N PRO A 256 -1.20 -13.55 8.36
CA PRO A 256 0.11 -13.74 8.98
C PRO A 256 1.29 -13.26 8.15
N TRP A 257 1.17 -13.25 6.81
CA TRP A 257 2.20 -12.73 5.94
C TRP A 257 2.46 -11.23 6.19
N PHE A 258 1.41 -10.42 6.28
CA PHE A 258 1.54 -8.99 6.57
C PHE A 258 2.05 -8.75 7.99
N ILE A 259 1.54 -9.52 8.98
CA ILE A 259 2.03 -9.44 10.36
C ILE A 259 3.55 -9.68 10.38
N ARG A 260 4.03 -10.71 9.69
CA ARG A 260 5.46 -10.99 9.57
C ARG A 260 6.25 -9.84 8.96
N GLN A 261 5.71 -9.15 7.92
CA GLN A 261 6.37 -7.97 7.35
C GLN A 261 6.53 -6.85 8.38
N PHE A 262 5.51 -6.60 9.19
CA PHE A 262 5.59 -5.61 10.26
C PHE A 262 6.62 -5.98 11.34
N VAL A 263 6.68 -7.26 11.71
CA VAL A 263 7.68 -7.79 12.66
C VAL A 263 9.09 -7.58 12.11
N LEU A 264 9.35 -7.90 10.84
CA LEU A 264 10.66 -7.69 10.21
C LEU A 264 11.09 -6.22 10.19
N ILE A 265 10.15 -5.29 10.00
CA ILE A 265 10.43 -3.84 10.12
C ILE A 265 10.86 -3.51 11.55
N ASN A 266 10.15 -4.05 12.56
CA ASN A 266 10.46 -3.80 13.96
C ASN A 266 11.81 -4.42 14.36
N GLU A 267 12.09 -5.67 13.98
CA GLU A 267 13.37 -6.33 14.21
C GLU A 267 14.55 -5.52 13.64
N THR A 268 14.38 -5.00 12.40
CA THR A 268 15.40 -4.13 11.79
C THR A 268 15.60 -2.84 12.60
N ALA A 269 14.52 -2.27 13.15
CA ALA A 269 14.62 -1.08 13.99
C ALA A 269 15.32 -1.37 15.33
N LEU A 270 15.08 -2.55 15.94
CA LEU A 270 15.76 -3.00 17.15
C LEU A 270 17.26 -3.26 16.88
N GLU A 271 17.59 -3.94 15.77
CA GLU A 271 18.98 -4.18 15.37
C GLU A 271 19.76 -2.86 15.21
N ILE A 272 19.13 -1.81 14.65
CA ILE A 272 19.73 -0.48 14.57
C ILE A 272 19.93 0.14 15.96
N LYS A 273 18.94 -0.04 16.84
CA LYS A 273 19.00 0.49 18.22
C LYS A 273 20.13 -0.14 19.03
N GLU A 274 20.37 -1.42 18.85
CA GLU A 274 21.40 -2.21 19.58
C GLU A 274 22.79 -2.05 18.97
N ALA A 275 22.88 -1.66 17.72
CA ALA A 275 24.15 -1.52 17.02
C ALA A 275 25.03 -0.41 17.64
N SER A 276 26.23 -0.75 18.04
CA SER A 276 27.23 0.22 18.52
C SER A 276 27.68 1.20 17.42
N LYS A 277 27.61 0.78 16.14
CA LYS A 277 27.96 1.59 14.96
C LYS A 277 27.05 1.21 13.78
N LEU A 278 26.55 2.23 13.10
CA LEU A 278 25.77 2.05 11.87
C LEU A 278 26.70 1.70 10.70
N SER A 279 26.76 0.43 10.34
CA SER A 279 27.48 -0.02 9.15
C SER A 279 26.70 0.30 7.87
N ARG A 280 27.42 0.37 6.72
CA ARG A 280 26.76 0.53 5.41
C ARG A 280 25.75 -0.60 5.12
N LYS A 281 26.05 -1.82 5.55
CA LYS A 281 25.17 -2.99 5.38
C LYS A 281 23.87 -2.80 6.17
N LEU A 282 23.98 -2.40 7.44
CA LEU A 282 22.82 -2.18 8.31
C LEU A 282 21.95 -1.02 7.82
N LEU A 283 22.56 0.07 7.36
CA LEU A 283 21.82 1.18 6.77
C LEU A 283 21.10 0.78 5.47
N LYS A 284 21.72 -0.04 4.61
CA LYS A 284 21.05 -0.59 3.42
C LYS A 284 19.85 -1.45 3.81
N LYS A 285 20.00 -2.33 4.82
CA LYS A 285 18.91 -3.15 5.38
C LYS A 285 17.78 -2.26 5.89
N ALA A 286 18.10 -1.20 6.64
CA ALA A 286 17.14 -0.23 7.16
C ALA A 286 16.33 0.45 6.04
N LYS A 287 16.98 0.83 4.95
CA LYS A 287 16.30 1.44 3.79
C LYS A 287 15.36 0.46 3.10
N LEU A 288 15.79 -0.79 2.90
CA LEU A 288 14.94 -1.85 2.34
C LEU A 288 13.75 -2.18 3.24
N ALA A 289 13.92 -2.06 4.56
CA ALA A 289 12.83 -2.18 5.54
C ALA A 289 11.96 -0.91 5.64
N GLY A 290 12.11 0.07 4.76
CA GLY A 290 11.29 1.26 4.70
C GLY A 290 11.58 2.31 5.77
N LEU A 291 12.65 2.17 6.56
CA LEU A 291 13.02 3.14 7.58
C LEU A 291 13.60 4.43 6.97
N SER A 292 13.18 5.58 7.49
CA SER A 292 13.74 6.88 7.09
C SER A 292 15.10 7.12 7.74
N ASP A 293 15.88 8.08 7.20
CA ASP A 293 17.16 8.48 7.80
C ASP A 293 16.97 9.01 9.23
N LEU A 294 15.96 9.84 9.43
CA LEU A 294 15.62 10.37 10.74
C LEU A 294 15.28 9.25 11.74
N ARG A 295 14.53 8.24 11.30
CA ARG A 295 14.16 7.12 12.15
C ARG A 295 15.37 6.23 12.48
N SER A 296 16.23 5.97 11.51
CA SER A 296 17.46 5.24 11.72
C SER A 296 18.40 5.97 12.69
N HIS A 297 18.50 7.31 12.55
CA HIS A 297 19.25 8.15 13.49
C HIS A 297 18.66 8.11 14.90
N THR A 298 17.35 8.21 15.03
CA THR A 298 16.69 8.19 16.35
C THR A 298 16.83 6.84 17.03
N CYS A 299 16.69 5.72 16.32
CA CYS A 299 16.96 4.39 16.88
C CYS A 299 18.41 4.29 17.39
N ALA A 300 19.38 4.82 16.64
CA ALA A 300 20.78 4.82 17.03
C ALA A 300 21.08 5.76 18.21
N THR A 301 20.45 6.94 18.29
CA THR A 301 20.69 7.92 19.38
C THR A 301 20.05 7.51 20.70
N TRP A 302 19.02 6.67 20.68
CA TRP A 302 18.50 6.07 21.92
C TRP A 302 19.50 5.12 22.57
N ALA A 303 20.32 4.44 21.75
CA ALA A 303 21.44 3.63 22.26
C ALA A 303 22.59 4.48 22.81
N THR A 304 22.73 5.72 22.34
CA THR A 304 23.87 6.59 22.61
C THR A 304 23.60 7.72 23.61
N LYS A 305 22.43 7.79 24.26
CA LYS A 305 22.26 8.68 25.43
C LYS A 305 23.26 8.36 26.57
N ALA A 306 24.02 7.27 26.41
CA ALA A 306 25.16 6.95 27.28
C ALA A 306 26.52 7.46 26.76
N LYS A 307 26.68 7.86 25.48
CA LYS A 307 27.96 8.42 24.97
C LYS A 307 27.74 9.25 23.69
N THR A 308 27.87 10.56 23.83
CA THR A 308 28.04 11.59 22.81
C THR A 308 29.09 11.22 21.78
N ARG A 309 28.71 10.99 20.52
CA ARG A 309 29.57 11.21 19.31
C ARG A 309 29.07 10.67 17.97
N SER A 310 27.80 10.29 17.77
CA SER A 310 27.42 9.68 16.49
C SER A 310 26.72 10.63 15.48
N ALA A 311 26.47 11.89 15.80
CA ALA A 311 25.86 12.85 14.88
C ALA A 311 26.66 13.08 13.58
N ASN A 312 27.97 12.82 13.59
CA ASN A 312 28.85 12.99 12.43
C ASN A 312 28.89 11.79 11.45
N CYS A 313 28.35 10.63 11.82
CA CYS A 313 28.40 9.46 10.92
C CYS A 313 27.27 9.44 9.88
N VAL A 314 26.07 9.93 10.24
CA VAL A 314 24.92 9.93 9.32
C VAL A 314 25.08 10.99 8.23
N GLY A 315 25.71 12.14 8.57
CA GLY A 315 25.99 13.21 7.60
C GLY A 315 27.04 12.87 6.54
N ARG A 316 27.88 11.84 6.76
CA ARG A 316 28.94 11.45 5.82
C ARG A 316 28.61 10.26 4.93
N MET A 317 27.56 9.51 5.23
CA MET A 317 27.11 8.42 4.34
C MET A 317 25.98 8.93 3.44
N ILE A 318 26.36 9.63 2.39
CA ILE A 318 25.44 10.02 1.32
C ILE A 318 25.08 8.76 0.55
N PHE A 319 23.82 8.36 0.63
CA PHE A 319 23.31 7.23 -0.12
C PHE A 319 23.18 7.56 -1.59
N VAL A 320 23.94 6.86 -2.40
CA VAL A 320 23.62 6.72 -3.81
C VAL A 320 22.29 5.98 -3.90
N ARG A 321 21.27 6.68 -4.33
CA ARG A 321 19.98 6.11 -4.64
C ARG A 321 20.19 5.09 -5.77
N PHE A 322 20.07 3.81 -5.48
CA PHE A 322 19.89 2.83 -6.53
C PHE A 322 18.49 3.04 -7.13
N SER A 323 18.42 3.83 -8.19
CA SER A 323 17.28 3.79 -9.09
C SER A 323 17.39 2.48 -9.88
N ARG A 324 16.59 1.48 -9.55
CA ARG A 324 16.32 0.40 -10.50
C ARG A 324 15.64 1.02 -11.71
N ARG A 325 16.13 0.70 -12.89
CA ARG A 325 15.71 1.25 -14.19
C ARG A 325 14.35 0.76 -14.68
N SER A 326 13.41 0.43 -13.83
CA SER A 326 12.16 -0.22 -14.25
C SER A 326 10.89 0.41 -13.73
N ILE A 327 10.92 1.66 -13.25
CA ILE A 327 9.66 2.38 -13.05
C ILE A 327 9.41 3.17 -14.32
N PRO A 328 8.43 2.78 -15.17
CA PRO A 328 8.03 3.63 -16.28
C PRO A 328 7.59 4.97 -15.71
N ALA A 329 8.26 6.04 -16.12
CA ALA A 329 7.76 7.37 -15.85
C ALA A 329 6.38 7.46 -16.51
N LEU A 330 5.35 7.79 -15.72
CA LEU A 330 4.04 8.12 -16.27
C LEU A 330 4.24 9.16 -17.37
N PRO A 331 3.82 8.91 -18.61
CA PRO A 331 3.93 9.89 -19.67
C PRO A 331 3.11 11.11 -19.25
N ASN A 332 3.80 12.24 -19.04
CA ASN A 332 3.11 13.52 -18.93
C ASN A 332 2.31 13.72 -20.21
N SER A 333 1.01 13.64 -20.10
CA SER A 333 0.11 14.06 -21.17
C SER A 333 0.42 15.50 -21.52
N THR A 334 0.81 15.74 -22.77
CA THR A 334 1.08 17.03 -23.38
C THR A 334 2.41 17.71 -23.04
N ARG A 335 3.50 17.16 -23.60
CA ARG A 335 4.55 18.03 -24.16
C ARG A 335 5.31 17.26 -25.24
N SER A 336 5.33 17.92 -26.41
CA SER A 336 6.10 17.53 -27.60
C SER A 336 7.46 16.93 -27.26
N ARG A 337 7.81 15.89 -28.02
CA ARG A 337 9.13 15.30 -28.16
C ARG A 337 10.26 16.28 -27.83
N ARG A 338 10.78 16.20 -26.61
CA ARG A 338 12.17 16.54 -26.36
C ARG A 338 12.91 15.25 -26.08
N THR A 339 13.72 14.89 -27.01
CA THR A 339 14.74 13.84 -26.92
C THR A 339 15.47 14.00 -25.59
N ILE A 340 15.30 13.04 -24.69
CA ILE A 340 16.08 13.00 -23.45
C ILE A 340 17.49 12.63 -23.86
N THR A 341 18.34 13.65 -23.95
CA THR A 341 19.77 13.47 -24.21
C THR A 341 20.43 12.64 -23.10
N PRO A 342 21.41 11.81 -23.42
CA PRO A 342 22.12 10.95 -22.46
C PRO A 342 22.77 11.67 -21.29
N ALA A 343 22.89 12.99 -21.34
CA ALA A 343 23.51 13.83 -20.32
C ALA A 343 22.70 13.95 -19.00
N MET A 344 21.42 13.57 -18.96
CA MET A 344 20.64 13.54 -17.71
C MET A 344 20.92 12.31 -16.84
N ARG A 345 21.88 11.48 -17.25
CA ARG A 345 22.21 10.22 -16.56
C ARG A 345 23.11 10.35 -15.33
N THR A 346 23.65 11.52 -15.02
CA THR A 346 24.81 11.55 -14.09
C THR A 346 24.87 12.73 -13.14
N LYS A 347 23.81 13.48 -12.89
CA LYS A 347 23.86 14.51 -11.84
C LYS A 347 22.79 14.26 -10.80
N VAL A 348 23.09 13.33 -9.88
CA VAL A 348 22.65 13.50 -8.50
C VAL A 348 23.53 14.60 -7.93
N ASN A 349 23.04 15.83 -7.92
CA ASN A 349 23.70 16.92 -7.25
C ASN A 349 23.78 16.58 -5.76
N CYS A 350 24.99 16.22 -5.33
CA CYS A 350 25.34 16.26 -3.92
C CYS A 350 25.33 17.74 -3.51
N VAL A 351 24.23 18.19 -2.88
CA VAL A 351 24.24 19.46 -2.16
C VAL A 351 25.13 19.25 -0.95
N ARG A 352 26.37 19.73 -1.02
CA ARG A 352 27.22 19.90 0.14
C ARG A 352 26.62 21.01 1.00
N VAL A 353 25.93 20.64 2.06
CA VAL A 353 25.64 21.59 3.14
C VAL A 353 26.89 21.66 3.99
N SER A 354 27.71 22.68 3.77
CA SER A 354 28.80 23.03 4.68
C SER A 354 28.18 23.64 5.92
N VAL A 355 28.15 22.91 7.01
CA VAL A 355 27.94 23.50 8.34
C VAL A 355 29.31 24.05 8.78
N LYS A 356 29.43 25.35 8.85
CA LYS A 356 30.54 26.01 9.53
C LYS A 356 30.48 25.74 11.04
N PRO A 357 31.64 25.76 11.72
CA PRO A 357 31.77 25.34 13.10
C PRO A 357 30.99 26.21 14.10
#